data_825f4b24751451d87b4f965306d9894e
#
_entry.id   825f4b24751451d87b4f965306d9894e
#
_cell.length_a   1.000
_cell.length_b   1.000
_cell.length_c   1.000
_cell.angle_alpha   90.00
_cell.angle_beta   90.00
_cell.angle_gamma   90.00
#
_symmetry.space_group_name_H-M   'P 1'
#
loop_
_entity.id
_entity.type
_entity.pdbx_description
1 polymer ?
#
loop_
_entity_poly.entity_id
_entity_poly.type
_entity_poly.pdbx_seq_one_letter_code
_entity_poly.pdbx_strand_id
1 'polypeptide(L)'
;MSVIVLINIIVPVYASAADVADNNSSFYIGNGYVVYYDIKSSWGNNKNIEIKIKNIGSETISNWALKYDAHGEISGLWNDIAYSSSETQYIIKNAGYNNEIQPDQEVNFGYCVTREGLEIPKAFEICSQRTDKAENEYIVSLNVTNDWGNGFTGEIKIQNLSAEPIEAWRLNFDTNFTIEDIWNARLVSADANSYSIANDITTTPIAANETKTFGFKASKENG
;
A
#
# COMPACT_ATOMS: atom_id res chain seq x y z
N MET A 1 -29.16 8.54 9.03
CA MET A 1 -29.00 7.46 8.03
C MET A 1 -27.54 7.08 8.07
N SER A 2 -27.19 5.92 8.67
CA SER A 2 -25.77 5.50 8.79
C SER A 2 -25.24 5.15 7.41
N VAL A 3 -24.24 5.84 6.95
CA VAL A 3 -23.52 5.49 5.71
C VAL A 3 -22.50 4.40 6.06
N ILE A 4 -22.72 3.18 5.57
CA ILE A 4 -21.72 2.11 5.62
C ILE A 4 -20.79 2.30 4.44
N VAL A 5 -19.54 2.66 4.70
CA VAL A 5 -18.51 2.70 3.65
C VAL A 5 -18.05 1.27 3.40
N LEU A 6 -18.38 0.73 2.23
CA LEU A 6 -17.86 -0.55 1.75
C LEU A 6 -16.53 -0.28 1.05
N ILE A 7 -15.43 -0.58 1.72
CA ILE A 7 -14.09 -0.52 1.12
C ILE A 7 -13.84 -1.88 0.47
N ASN A 8 -14.10 -1.99 -0.83
CA ASN A 8 -13.74 -3.18 -1.60
C ASN A 8 -12.32 -2.99 -2.13
N ILE A 9 -11.35 -3.59 -1.46
CA ILE A 9 -9.98 -3.64 -1.93
C ILE A 9 -9.73 -5.06 -2.41
N ILE A 10 -9.69 -5.24 -3.71
CA ILE A 10 -9.14 -6.46 -4.31
C ILE A 10 -7.63 -6.23 -4.32
N VAL A 11 -6.94 -6.68 -3.29
CA VAL A 11 -5.48 -6.79 -3.33
C VAL A 11 -5.18 -8.00 -4.20
N PRO A 12 -4.68 -7.82 -5.42
CA PRO A 12 -4.38 -8.97 -6.25
C PRO A 12 -3.28 -9.83 -5.61
N VAL A 13 -3.44 -11.13 -5.72
CA VAL A 13 -2.59 -12.23 -5.19
C VAL A 13 -1.14 -12.20 -5.72
N TYR A 14 -0.53 -11.06 -5.93
CA TYR A 14 0.83 -10.94 -6.47
C TYR A 14 1.89 -10.53 -5.45
N ALA A 15 1.50 -10.15 -4.23
CA ALA A 15 2.47 -10.16 -3.15
C ALA A 15 2.54 -11.61 -2.65
N SER A 16 3.59 -12.35 -2.96
CA SER A 16 3.80 -13.65 -2.32
C SER A 16 3.89 -13.44 -0.80
N ALA A 17 3.49 -14.42 0.01
CA ALA A 17 3.66 -14.31 1.46
C ALA A 17 5.12 -14.03 1.84
N ALA A 18 6.05 -14.46 1.00
CA ALA A 18 7.45 -14.10 1.06
C ALA A 18 7.67 -12.58 0.89
N ASP A 19 6.89 -11.91 0.01
CA ASP A 19 7.08 -10.48 -0.28
C ASP A 19 6.50 -9.55 0.80
N VAL A 20 5.48 -9.99 1.53
CA VAL A 20 4.87 -9.20 2.63
C VAL A 20 5.55 -9.48 3.98
N ALA A 21 6.16 -10.63 4.11
CA ALA A 21 6.70 -11.14 5.36
C ALA A 21 8.20 -10.93 5.54
N ASP A 22 8.87 -10.39 4.55
CA ASP A 22 10.23 -9.87 4.68
C ASP A 22 10.12 -8.38 5.06
N ASN A 23 10.89 -7.90 6.04
CA ASN A 23 11.04 -6.47 6.36
C ASN A 23 11.51 -5.62 5.15
N ASN A 24 11.58 -6.23 3.97
CA ASN A 24 12.02 -5.66 2.71
C ASN A 24 10.85 -5.28 1.77
N SER A 25 9.61 -5.59 2.12
CA SER A 25 8.45 -5.32 1.26
C SER A 25 7.33 -4.62 1.99
N SER A 26 6.65 -3.71 1.31
CA SER A 26 5.41 -3.08 1.78
C SER A 26 4.50 -2.77 0.62
N PHE A 27 3.23 -2.58 0.92
CA PHE A 27 2.31 -1.97 -0.03
C PHE A 27 1.51 -0.85 0.61
N TYR A 28 1.05 0.05 -0.23
CA TYR A 28 0.25 1.20 0.13
C TYR A 28 -0.94 1.29 -0.81
N ILE A 29 -2.13 1.47 -0.25
CA ILE A 29 -3.35 1.63 -1.03
C ILE A 29 -3.79 3.08 -0.92
N GLY A 30 -3.76 3.76 -2.06
CA GLY A 30 -4.30 5.09 -2.23
C GLY A 30 -5.66 5.06 -2.91
N ASN A 31 -6.15 6.24 -3.27
CA ASN A 31 -7.43 6.37 -3.96
C ASN A 31 -7.34 5.80 -5.40
N GLY A 32 -7.86 4.58 -5.58
CA GLY A 32 -7.90 3.88 -6.87
C GLY A 32 -6.54 3.38 -7.37
N TYR A 33 -5.54 3.23 -6.51
CA TYR A 33 -4.25 2.64 -6.87
C TYR A 33 -3.62 1.89 -5.70
N VAL A 34 -2.75 0.96 -6.03
CA VAL A 34 -1.86 0.30 -5.06
C VAL A 34 -0.42 0.54 -5.48
N VAL A 35 0.44 0.88 -4.53
CA VAL A 35 1.88 0.95 -4.71
C VAL A 35 2.52 -0.18 -3.92
N TYR A 36 3.29 -1.02 -4.59
CA TYR A 36 4.15 -2.03 -3.97
C TYR A 36 5.57 -1.48 -3.94
N TYR A 37 6.24 -1.64 -2.83
CA TYR A 37 7.63 -1.21 -2.63
C TYR A 37 8.44 -2.39 -2.11
N ASP A 38 9.40 -2.86 -2.88
CA ASP A 38 10.18 -4.05 -2.60
C ASP A 38 11.67 -3.74 -2.60
N ILE A 39 12.37 -4.12 -1.54
CA ILE A 39 13.83 -4.17 -1.49
C ILE A 39 14.27 -5.54 -2.03
N LYS A 40 14.59 -5.62 -3.31
CA LYS A 40 14.94 -6.90 -3.97
C LYS A 40 16.30 -7.46 -3.58
N SER A 41 17.24 -6.58 -3.24
CA SER A 41 18.57 -7.00 -2.77
C SER A 41 19.26 -5.89 -2.01
N SER A 42 20.21 -6.28 -1.17
CA SER A 42 20.99 -5.37 -0.34
C SER A 42 22.45 -5.82 -0.32
N TRP A 43 23.38 -4.86 -0.46
CA TRP A 43 24.82 -5.10 -0.32
C TRP A 43 25.52 -3.84 0.23
N GLY A 44 26.15 -3.98 1.40
CA GLY A 44 26.66 -2.82 2.12
C GLY A 44 25.55 -1.80 2.38
N ASN A 45 25.78 -0.56 2.00
CA ASN A 45 24.77 0.51 2.14
C ASN A 45 23.89 0.67 0.89
N ASN A 46 24.01 -0.22 -0.10
CA ASN A 46 23.23 -0.15 -1.32
C ASN A 46 22.01 -1.06 -1.24
N LYS A 47 20.91 -0.62 -1.86
CA LYS A 47 19.66 -1.36 -2.00
C LYS A 47 19.17 -1.26 -3.44
N ASN A 48 18.69 -2.39 -3.97
CA ASN A 48 17.86 -2.39 -5.17
C ASN A 48 16.41 -2.33 -4.76
N ILE A 49 15.72 -1.32 -5.24
CA ILE A 49 14.30 -1.10 -4.99
C ILE A 49 13.53 -1.38 -6.27
N GLU A 50 12.46 -2.14 -6.16
CA GLU A 50 11.44 -2.25 -7.20
C GLU A 50 10.15 -1.63 -6.69
N ILE A 51 9.52 -0.82 -7.52
CA ILE A 51 8.22 -0.22 -7.23
C ILE A 51 7.25 -0.61 -8.35
N LYS A 52 6.05 -1.00 -7.95
CA LYS A 52 4.96 -1.30 -8.85
C LYS A 52 3.77 -0.43 -8.48
N ILE A 53 3.17 0.22 -9.46
CA ILE A 53 1.92 0.96 -9.30
C ILE A 53 0.85 0.20 -10.07
N LYS A 54 -0.21 -0.24 -9.40
CA LYS A 54 -1.38 -0.85 -9.99
C LYS A 54 -2.57 0.09 -9.90
N ASN A 55 -3.27 0.30 -11.00
CA ASN A 55 -4.55 0.98 -11.01
C ASN A 55 -5.66 0.00 -10.62
N ILE A 56 -6.30 0.23 -9.49
CA ILE A 56 -7.45 -0.54 -8.99
C ILE A 56 -8.77 0.27 -9.11
N GLY A 57 -8.71 1.46 -9.71
CA GLY A 57 -9.87 2.29 -10.00
C GLY A 57 -10.50 1.96 -11.36
N SER A 58 -11.61 2.61 -11.66
CA SER A 58 -12.32 2.49 -12.93
C SER A 58 -11.79 3.43 -14.02
N GLU A 59 -11.00 4.43 -13.65
CA GLU A 59 -10.49 5.45 -14.55
C GLU A 59 -9.00 5.28 -14.82
N THR A 60 -8.56 5.66 -16.02
CA THR A 60 -7.13 5.66 -16.39
C THR A 60 -6.36 6.66 -15.55
N ILE A 61 -5.26 6.24 -14.98
CA ILE A 61 -4.28 7.14 -14.33
C ILE A 61 -3.36 7.66 -15.44
N SER A 62 -3.46 8.95 -15.78
CA SER A 62 -2.68 9.57 -16.86
C SER A 62 -1.63 10.53 -16.30
N ASN A 63 -0.47 10.59 -16.96
CA ASN A 63 0.65 11.48 -16.60
C ASN A 63 1.08 11.36 -15.14
N TRP A 64 1.15 10.13 -14.65
CA TRP A 64 1.45 9.85 -13.24
C TRP A 64 2.85 10.31 -12.81
N ALA A 65 2.93 10.78 -11.59
CA ALA A 65 4.16 10.95 -10.83
C ALA A 65 3.93 10.37 -9.43
N LEU A 66 4.86 9.56 -8.95
CA LEU A 66 4.83 8.99 -7.61
C LEU A 66 5.71 9.81 -6.68
N LYS A 67 5.13 10.33 -5.62
CA LYS A 67 5.79 11.12 -4.59
C LYS A 67 5.77 10.36 -3.26
N TYR A 68 6.88 10.31 -2.57
CA TYR A 68 7.00 9.67 -1.26
C TYR A 68 8.23 10.17 -0.50
N ASP A 69 8.17 10.07 0.82
CA ASP A 69 9.28 10.44 1.69
C ASP A 69 10.34 9.35 1.64
N ALA A 70 11.52 9.72 1.21
CA ALA A 70 12.69 8.86 1.15
C ALA A 70 13.96 9.71 1.16
N HIS A 71 15.04 9.08 1.51
CA HIS A 71 16.36 9.73 1.55
C HIS A 71 17.39 8.80 0.94
N GLY A 72 18.51 9.35 0.53
CA GLY A 72 19.62 8.66 -0.06
C GLY A 72 19.90 9.12 -1.47
N GLU A 73 20.99 8.66 -2.04
CA GLU A 73 21.36 8.99 -3.39
C GLU A 73 20.92 7.87 -4.33
N ILE A 74 20.04 8.22 -5.28
CA ILE A 74 19.63 7.28 -6.33
C ILE A 74 20.75 7.17 -7.35
N SER A 75 21.23 5.94 -7.52
CA SER A 75 22.20 5.56 -8.54
C SER A 75 21.59 4.47 -9.41
N GLY A 76 21.40 4.72 -10.69
CA GLY A 76 20.81 3.74 -11.62
C GLY A 76 19.30 3.61 -11.47
N LEU A 77 18.61 4.17 -12.41
CA LEU A 77 17.19 4.01 -12.64
C LEU A 77 16.99 3.04 -13.81
N TRP A 78 15.96 2.24 -13.77
CA TRP A 78 15.56 1.42 -14.90
C TRP A 78 14.08 1.63 -15.25
N ASN A 79 13.75 1.37 -16.51
CA ASN A 79 12.51 1.73 -17.21
C ASN A 79 12.39 3.23 -17.50
N ASP A 80 13.53 3.89 -17.69
CA ASP A 80 13.71 5.26 -18.22
C ASP A 80 12.82 6.32 -17.58
N ILE A 81 12.69 6.27 -16.26
CA ILE A 81 11.89 7.24 -15.52
C ILE A 81 12.73 8.45 -15.10
N ALA A 82 12.11 9.64 -15.18
CA ALA A 82 12.70 10.85 -14.63
C ALA A 82 12.42 10.94 -13.14
N TYR A 83 13.40 11.35 -12.36
CA TYR A 83 13.18 11.62 -10.95
C TYR A 83 13.68 13.01 -10.54
N SER A 84 13.09 13.55 -9.49
CA SER A 84 13.65 14.65 -8.73
C SER A 84 13.67 14.28 -7.25
N SER A 85 14.68 14.70 -6.54
CA SER A 85 14.80 14.46 -5.12
C SER A 85 15.04 15.77 -4.37
N SER A 86 14.50 15.88 -3.18
CA SER A 86 14.92 16.80 -2.14
C SER A 86 15.62 16.01 -1.04
N GLU A 87 16.07 16.67 0.03
CA GLU A 87 16.71 16.00 1.16
C GLU A 87 15.85 14.91 1.81
N THR A 88 14.53 14.99 1.66
CA THR A 88 13.56 14.13 2.35
C THR A 88 12.51 13.50 1.46
N GLN A 89 12.54 13.75 0.13
CA GLN A 89 11.43 13.34 -0.72
C GLN A 89 11.87 12.98 -2.13
N TYR A 90 11.30 11.92 -2.68
CA TYR A 90 11.43 11.54 -4.08
C TYR A 90 10.15 11.83 -4.84
N ILE A 91 10.29 12.29 -6.08
CA ILE A 91 9.22 12.39 -7.07
C ILE A 91 9.70 11.65 -8.31
N ILE A 92 9.07 10.52 -8.62
CA ILE A 92 9.41 9.68 -9.76
C ILE A 92 8.30 9.79 -10.79
N LYS A 93 8.65 10.12 -12.03
CA LYS A 93 7.71 10.40 -13.11
C LYS A 93 7.72 9.29 -14.15
N ASN A 94 6.58 9.15 -14.83
CA ASN A 94 6.47 8.30 -16.00
C ASN A 94 7.51 8.66 -17.07
N ALA A 95 7.85 7.69 -17.92
CA ALA A 95 8.84 7.83 -18.98
C ALA A 95 8.23 8.23 -20.34
N GLY A 96 7.00 8.67 -20.37
CA GLY A 96 6.27 9.00 -21.58
C GLY A 96 5.57 7.79 -22.21
N TYR A 97 6.28 6.71 -22.52
CA TYR A 97 5.67 5.49 -23.08
C TYR A 97 4.77 4.74 -22.09
N ASN A 98 4.97 4.93 -20.80
CA ASN A 98 4.22 4.33 -19.69
C ASN A 98 3.40 5.37 -18.92
N ASN A 99 3.02 6.48 -19.57
CA ASN A 99 2.33 7.60 -18.94
C ASN A 99 0.87 7.31 -18.56
N GLU A 100 0.31 6.21 -19.03
CA GLU A 100 -1.04 5.77 -18.73
C GLU A 100 -1.04 4.41 -18.04
N ILE A 101 -1.86 4.28 -16.98
CA ILE A 101 -2.16 3.02 -16.32
C ILE A 101 -3.66 2.81 -16.43
N GLN A 102 -4.08 1.94 -17.34
CA GLN A 102 -5.49 1.59 -17.53
C GLN A 102 -6.03 0.86 -16.28
N PRO A 103 -7.36 0.82 -16.05
CA PRO A 103 -7.95 0.00 -15.02
C PRO A 103 -7.40 -1.44 -15.05
N ASP A 104 -7.08 -1.98 -13.87
CA ASP A 104 -6.46 -3.29 -13.64
C ASP A 104 -5.04 -3.47 -14.21
N GLN A 105 -4.48 -2.48 -14.87
CA GLN A 105 -3.10 -2.52 -15.36
C GLN A 105 -2.11 -2.00 -14.32
N GLU A 106 -0.84 -2.34 -14.52
CA GLU A 106 0.26 -1.94 -13.66
C GLU A 106 1.47 -1.44 -14.46
N VAL A 107 2.26 -0.59 -13.82
CA VAL A 107 3.59 -0.21 -14.27
C VAL A 107 4.60 -0.56 -13.18
N ASN A 108 5.79 -0.97 -13.60
CA ASN A 108 6.89 -1.26 -12.69
C ASN A 108 8.13 -0.46 -13.09
N PHE A 109 8.90 -0.08 -12.11
CA PHE A 109 10.19 0.57 -12.24
C PHE A 109 11.03 0.29 -11.01
N GLY A 110 12.29 0.70 -11.06
CA GLY A 110 13.11 0.58 -9.89
C GLY A 110 14.39 1.40 -9.97
N TYR A 111 15.14 1.34 -8.89
CA TYR A 111 16.39 2.09 -8.75
C TYR A 111 17.32 1.46 -7.71
N CYS A 112 18.60 1.79 -7.83
CA CYS A 112 19.55 1.58 -6.74
C CYS A 112 19.59 2.82 -5.86
N VAL A 113 19.61 2.64 -4.56
CA VAL A 113 19.82 3.72 -3.60
C VAL A 113 20.97 3.37 -2.66
N THR A 114 21.80 4.35 -2.37
CA THR A 114 22.88 4.23 -1.39
C THR A 114 22.46 4.94 -0.12
N ARG A 115 22.27 4.16 0.95
CA ARG A 115 21.96 4.68 2.27
C ARG A 115 22.10 3.62 3.36
N GLU A 116 22.65 4.04 4.50
CA GLU A 116 22.59 3.29 5.74
C GLU A 116 21.20 3.43 6.39
N GLY A 117 20.62 2.31 6.85
CA GLY A 117 19.35 2.33 7.58
C GLY A 117 18.17 2.81 6.73
N LEU A 118 18.01 2.29 5.51
CA LEU A 118 16.86 2.61 4.67
C LEU A 118 15.55 2.17 5.34
N GLU A 119 14.70 3.13 5.65
CA GLU A 119 13.32 2.86 6.08
C GLU A 119 12.42 2.73 4.85
N ILE A 120 11.50 1.77 4.90
CA ILE A 120 10.45 1.63 3.88
C ILE A 120 9.50 2.83 4.00
N PRO A 121 9.19 3.53 2.90
CA PRO A 121 8.23 4.63 2.92
C PRO A 121 6.86 4.20 3.44
N LYS A 122 6.24 5.05 4.25
CA LYS A 122 4.95 4.75 4.90
C LYS A 122 3.75 5.28 4.11
N ALA A 123 3.98 6.18 3.17
CA ALA A 123 2.93 6.78 2.36
C ALA A 123 3.45 7.12 0.96
N PHE A 124 2.59 6.94 -0.03
CA PHE A 124 2.85 7.25 -1.43
C PHE A 124 1.70 8.07 -1.98
N GLU A 125 2.01 9.12 -2.70
CA GLU A 125 1.04 9.98 -3.36
C GLU A 125 1.21 9.88 -4.88
N ILE A 126 0.14 9.55 -5.60
CA ILE A 126 0.13 9.68 -7.07
C ILE A 126 -0.41 11.05 -7.44
N CYS A 127 0.47 11.87 -8.01
CA CYS A 127 0.09 13.09 -8.70
C CYS A 127 -0.24 12.72 -10.14
N SER A 128 -1.50 12.75 -10.53
CA SER A 128 -1.95 12.42 -11.88
C SER A 128 -2.97 13.43 -12.38
N GLN A 129 -3.12 13.53 -13.69
CA GLN A 129 -4.27 14.22 -14.26
C GLN A 129 -5.46 13.24 -14.26
N ARG A 130 -6.15 13.16 -13.15
CA ARG A 130 -7.46 12.51 -13.07
C ARG A 130 -8.53 13.56 -13.29
N THR A 131 -9.53 13.21 -14.09
CA THR A 131 -10.66 14.09 -14.38
C THR A 131 -11.82 13.90 -13.41
N ASP A 132 -11.75 12.86 -12.59
CA ASP A 132 -12.77 12.50 -11.61
C ASP A 132 -12.44 13.07 -10.22
N LYS A 133 -13.45 13.56 -9.56
CA LYS A 133 -13.38 13.86 -8.13
C LYS A 133 -13.09 12.57 -7.37
N ALA A 134 -12.09 12.59 -6.49
CA ALA A 134 -11.81 11.50 -5.58
C ALA A 134 -13.08 11.08 -4.81
N GLU A 135 -13.69 9.97 -5.18
CA GLU A 135 -14.83 9.41 -4.42
C GLU A 135 -14.38 8.69 -3.16
N ASN A 136 -13.10 8.39 -3.01
CA ASN A 136 -12.58 7.69 -1.84
C ASN A 136 -11.70 8.64 -1.02
N GLU A 137 -12.30 9.21 -0.01
CA GLU A 137 -11.66 10.11 0.95
C GLU A 137 -10.99 9.33 2.09
N TYR A 138 -10.31 8.23 1.78
CA TYR A 138 -9.57 7.42 2.77
C TYR A 138 -8.32 6.79 2.16
N ILE A 139 -7.38 6.47 3.04
CA ILE A 139 -6.16 5.71 2.72
C ILE A 139 -6.13 4.45 3.57
N VAL A 140 -5.76 3.32 2.97
CA VAL A 140 -5.48 2.08 3.70
C VAL A 140 -4.04 1.67 3.46
N SER A 141 -3.31 1.35 4.52
CA SER A 141 -1.94 0.85 4.44
C SER A 141 -1.76 -0.36 5.35
N LEU A 142 -0.94 -1.32 4.91
CA LEU A 142 -0.51 -2.47 5.70
C LEU A 142 0.98 -2.35 5.98
N ASN A 143 1.37 -2.66 7.21
CA ASN A 143 2.75 -2.70 7.66
C ASN A 143 3.00 -3.98 8.47
N VAL A 144 4.06 -4.72 8.13
CA VAL A 144 4.54 -5.84 8.96
C VAL A 144 5.30 -5.28 10.14
N THR A 145 4.88 -5.65 11.36
CA THR A 145 5.46 -5.12 12.60
C THR A 145 6.50 -6.04 13.21
N ASN A 146 6.37 -7.34 13.00
CA ASN A 146 7.33 -8.35 13.44
C ASN A 146 7.21 -9.61 12.59
N ASP A 147 8.33 -10.17 12.16
CA ASP A 147 8.41 -11.38 11.35
C ASP A 147 9.31 -12.41 12.04
N TRP A 148 8.84 -13.66 12.16
CA TRP A 148 9.58 -14.78 12.76
C TRP A 148 9.79 -15.96 11.79
N GLY A 149 9.70 -15.70 10.49
CA GLY A 149 9.98 -16.67 9.42
C GLY A 149 8.75 -17.40 8.90
N ASN A 150 8.06 -18.21 9.70
CA ASN A 150 6.85 -18.92 9.32
C ASN A 150 5.55 -18.18 9.62
N GLY A 151 5.63 -16.94 10.15
CA GLY A 151 4.50 -16.08 10.44
C GLY A 151 4.95 -14.68 10.80
N PHE A 152 4.00 -13.79 10.94
CA PHE A 152 4.25 -12.37 11.25
C PHE A 152 3.06 -11.73 11.96
N THR A 153 3.31 -10.56 12.57
CA THR A 153 2.26 -9.62 12.96
C THR A 153 2.25 -8.44 12.00
N GLY A 154 1.05 -8.00 11.65
CA GLY A 154 0.84 -6.85 10.79
C GLY A 154 -0.15 -5.86 11.40
N GLU A 155 -0.06 -4.63 10.94
CA GLU A 155 -1.02 -3.56 11.22
C GLU A 155 -1.62 -3.03 9.92
N ILE A 156 -2.92 -2.86 9.90
CA ILE A 156 -3.62 -2.12 8.86
C ILE A 156 -4.09 -0.79 9.44
N LYS A 157 -3.79 0.28 8.72
CA LYS A 157 -4.19 1.65 9.06
C LYS A 157 -5.21 2.12 8.05
N ILE A 158 -6.32 2.68 8.54
CA ILE A 158 -7.33 3.34 7.72
C ILE A 158 -7.33 4.82 8.13
N GLN A 159 -6.93 5.69 7.22
CA GLN A 159 -6.94 7.13 7.40
C GLN A 159 -8.13 7.72 6.67
N ASN A 160 -8.95 8.48 7.37
CA ASN A 160 -10.03 9.26 6.80
C ASN A 160 -9.47 10.59 6.29
N LEU A 161 -9.56 10.85 4.99
CA LEU A 161 -9.15 12.11 4.37
C LEU A 161 -10.34 13.06 4.15
N SER A 162 -11.56 12.59 4.43
CA SER A 162 -12.77 13.39 4.25
C SER A 162 -12.98 14.41 5.36
N ALA A 163 -13.86 15.37 5.11
CA ALA A 163 -14.33 16.30 6.12
C ALA A 163 -15.38 15.68 7.06
N GLU A 164 -15.93 14.52 6.70
CA GLU A 164 -17.00 13.83 7.42
C GLU A 164 -16.47 12.56 8.11
N PRO A 165 -17.03 12.14 9.24
CA PRO A 165 -16.63 10.93 9.92
C PRO A 165 -17.04 9.67 9.13
N ILE A 166 -16.19 8.65 9.12
CA ILE A 166 -16.53 7.30 8.65
C ILE A 166 -17.18 6.57 9.82
N GLU A 167 -18.50 6.48 9.83
CA GLU A 167 -19.29 5.88 10.92
C GLU A 167 -19.10 4.36 11.03
N ALA A 168 -18.97 3.69 9.89
CA ALA A 168 -18.72 2.26 9.81
C ALA A 168 -17.88 1.96 8.58
N TRP A 169 -16.98 0.99 8.71
CA TRP A 169 -16.15 0.54 7.60
C TRP A 169 -16.11 -0.99 7.51
N ARG A 170 -15.92 -1.46 6.30
CA ARG A 170 -15.63 -2.85 5.99
C ARG A 170 -14.51 -2.89 4.96
N LEU A 171 -13.46 -3.63 5.27
CA LEU A 171 -12.31 -3.87 4.42
C LEU A 171 -12.36 -5.29 3.89
N ASN A 172 -12.41 -5.45 2.56
CA ASN A 172 -12.30 -6.73 1.88
C ASN A 172 -10.98 -6.78 1.13
N PHE A 173 -10.23 -7.86 1.29
CA PHE A 173 -8.94 -8.03 0.63
C PHE A 173 -8.55 -9.50 0.52
N ASP A 174 -7.74 -9.81 -0.48
CA ASP A 174 -7.16 -11.12 -0.68
C ASP A 174 -5.71 -11.13 -0.19
N THR A 175 -5.26 -12.27 0.31
CA THR A 175 -3.90 -12.46 0.82
C THR A 175 -3.31 -13.76 0.27
N ASN A 176 -2.02 -13.95 0.47
CA ASN A 176 -1.31 -15.22 0.31
C ASN A 176 -0.79 -15.75 1.66
N PHE A 177 -1.38 -15.29 2.75
CA PHE A 177 -1.11 -15.73 4.11
C PHE A 177 -2.44 -15.97 4.83
N THR A 178 -2.41 -16.79 5.88
CA THR A 178 -3.57 -17.08 6.70
C THR A 178 -3.58 -16.18 7.93
N ILE A 179 -4.63 -15.38 8.13
CA ILE A 179 -4.84 -14.60 9.35
C ILE A 179 -5.32 -15.54 10.45
N GLU A 180 -4.55 -15.62 11.53
CA GLU A 180 -4.83 -16.47 12.69
C GLU A 180 -5.59 -15.74 13.80
N ASP A 181 -5.32 -14.45 13.96
CA ASP A 181 -5.91 -13.60 15.00
C ASP A 181 -6.00 -12.15 14.55
N ILE A 182 -7.00 -11.43 15.07
CA ILE A 182 -7.26 -10.01 14.77
C ILE A 182 -7.59 -9.29 16.07
N TRP A 183 -7.04 -8.09 16.25
CA TRP A 183 -7.39 -7.20 17.37
C TRP A 183 -7.69 -5.79 16.90
N ASN A 184 -8.55 -5.09 17.65
CA ASN A 184 -9.09 -3.76 17.36
C ASN A 184 -9.98 -3.69 16.09
N ALA A 185 -10.41 -4.86 15.59
CA ALA A 185 -11.36 -5.01 14.51
C ALA A 185 -12.05 -6.38 14.61
N ARG A 186 -13.04 -6.61 13.78
CA ARG A 186 -13.84 -7.83 13.79
C ARG A 186 -13.73 -8.54 12.44
N LEU A 187 -13.37 -9.81 12.46
CA LEU A 187 -13.49 -10.68 11.29
C LEU A 187 -14.98 -10.91 10.98
N VAL A 188 -15.37 -10.58 9.77
CA VAL A 188 -16.74 -10.80 9.26
C VAL A 188 -16.85 -12.13 8.54
N SER A 189 -15.88 -12.40 7.64
CA SER A 189 -15.76 -13.66 6.92
C SER A 189 -14.32 -13.89 6.48
N ALA A 190 -13.96 -15.17 6.36
CA ALA A 190 -12.76 -15.64 5.73
C ALA A 190 -13.13 -16.79 4.81
N ASP A 191 -12.67 -16.75 3.56
CA ASP A 191 -12.84 -17.82 2.56
C ASP A 191 -11.52 -18.00 1.84
N ALA A 192 -10.84 -19.12 2.13
CA ALA A 192 -9.47 -19.36 1.70
C ALA A 192 -8.57 -18.17 2.04
N ASN A 193 -8.16 -17.40 1.05
CA ASN A 193 -7.28 -16.25 1.17
C ASN A 193 -8.00 -14.90 1.10
N SER A 194 -9.34 -14.91 1.05
CA SER A 194 -10.18 -13.70 1.01
C SER A 194 -10.71 -13.37 2.40
N TYR A 195 -10.49 -12.16 2.86
CA TYR A 195 -10.90 -11.69 4.17
C TYR A 195 -11.84 -10.50 4.07
N SER A 196 -12.85 -10.51 4.94
CA SER A 196 -13.72 -9.37 5.21
C SER A 196 -13.60 -8.99 6.67
N ILE A 197 -13.09 -7.79 6.94
CA ILE A 197 -12.85 -7.25 8.28
C ILE A 197 -13.65 -5.96 8.43
N ALA A 198 -14.25 -5.73 9.57
CA ALA A 198 -15.03 -4.53 9.85
C ALA A 198 -14.62 -3.92 11.20
N ASN A 199 -15.02 -2.68 11.41
CA ASN A 199 -14.92 -2.08 12.74
C ASN A 199 -15.65 -2.94 13.78
N ASP A 200 -15.11 -2.97 14.99
CA ASP A 200 -15.85 -3.49 16.13
C ASP A 200 -17.04 -2.55 16.42
N ILE A 201 -18.14 -3.13 16.88
CA ILE A 201 -19.35 -2.38 17.26
C ILE A 201 -19.12 -1.40 18.43
N THR A 202 -18.04 -1.58 19.16
CA THR A 202 -17.62 -0.72 20.27
C THR A 202 -16.67 0.39 19.85
N THR A 203 -16.20 0.38 18.57
CA THR A 203 -15.23 1.40 18.11
C THR A 203 -15.94 2.68 17.69
N THR A 204 -15.33 3.80 18.06
CA THR A 204 -15.76 5.13 17.60
C THR A 204 -15.58 5.27 16.09
N PRO A 205 -16.39 6.11 15.43
CA PRO A 205 -16.16 6.50 14.03
C PRO A 205 -14.72 6.96 13.80
N ILE A 206 -14.27 6.88 12.56
CA ILE A 206 -13.01 7.50 12.16
C ILE A 206 -13.31 8.96 11.85
N ALA A 207 -12.98 9.87 12.75
CA ALA A 207 -13.22 11.29 12.56
C ALA A 207 -12.47 11.82 11.32
N ALA A 208 -12.85 13.01 10.86
CA ALA A 208 -12.16 13.71 9.78
C ALA A 208 -10.66 13.81 10.07
N ASN A 209 -9.83 13.40 9.11
CA ASN A 209 -8.36 13.36 9.21
C ASN A 209 -7.79 12.41 10.29
N GLU A 210 -8.63 11.60 10.93
CA GLU A 210 -8.19 10.59 11.89
C GLU A 210 -7.70 9.32 11.20
N THR A 211 -6.80 8.58 11.88
CA THR A 211 -6.34 7.25 11.47
C THR A 211 -6.74 6.23 12.54
N LYS A 212 -7.39 5.15 12.13
CA LYS A 212 -7.59 3.95 12.95
C LYS A 212 -6.64 2.86 12.53
N THR A 213 -6.16 2.12 13.52
CA THR A 213 -5.25 0.99 13.31
C THR A 213 -5.86 -0.26 13.92
N PHE A 214 -5.83 -1.34 13.19
CA PHE A 214 -6.07 -2.67 13.73
C PHE A 214 -4.90 -3.59 13.39
N GLY A 215 -4.69 -4.60 14.19
CA GLY A 215 -3.60 -5.51 13.99
C GLY A 215 -4.07 -6.94 13.76
N PHE A 216 -3.16 -7.76 13.27
CA PHE A 216 -3.42 -9.18 13.05
C PHE A 216 -2.13 -9.98 13.20
N LYS A 217 -2.29 -11.26 13.51
CA LYS A 217 -1.26 -12.30 13.43
C LYS A 217 -1.58 -13.19 12.25
N ALA A 218 -0.55 -13.53 11.48
CA ALA A 218 -0.70 -14.37 10.31
C ALA A 218 0.39 -15.44 10.23
N SER A 219 0.05 -16.58 9.64
CA SER A 219 1.00 -17.59 9.20
C SER A 219 1.21 -17.50 7.69
N LYS A 220 2.46 -17.72 7.27
CA LYS A 220 2.82 -17.82 5.86
C LYS A 220 2.42 -19.20 5.33
N GLU A 221 1.85 -19.25 4.14
CA GLU A 221 1.69 -20.52 3.45
C GLU A 221 3.10 -21.10 3.16
N ASN A 222 3.32 -22.32 3.59
CA ASN A 222 4.55 -23.02 3.24
C ASN A 222 4.54 -23.26 1.72
N GLY A 223 5.46 -22.59 1.00
CA GLY A 223 5.70 -22.82 -0.41
C GLY A 223 6.32 -24.20 -0.70
#